data_3bdcf1a908208afabc10c75fe6ac6a35
#
_entry.id   3bdcf1a908208afabc10c75fe6ac6a35
#
_cell.length_a   1.000
_cell.length_b   1.000
_cell.length_c   1.000
_cell.angle_alpha   90.00
_cell.angle_beta   90.00
_cell.angle_gamma   90.00
#
_symmetry.space_group_name_H-M   'P 1'
#
loop_
_entity.id
_entity.type
_entity.pdbx_description
1 polymer ?
#
loop_
_entity_poly.entity_id
_entity_poly.type
_entity_poly.pdbx_seq_one_letter_code
_entity_poly.pdbx_strand_id
1 'polypeptide(L)'
;MLTGLASALIITLARTLTGVRAIWLVGAPHATPTVYFANHRSHGDFVLLWTSLPPDLRSLTRPVAAADYWLASPTRRFIGCEVFRAVLIDRTGAGDRGDPITQMATALDAGDSLILFPEGTRNESDEALLPFKSGLFHLARRCPNVRLVPTWINNVHRVLPKGAIVPLPLACSVTFGAPVQAPGADGTDAKQAFLSEARTALLALRPEYDREI
;
A
#
# COMPACT_ATOMS: atom_id res chain seq x y z
N MET A 1 1.82 -25.52 0.59
CA MET A 1 2.15 -25.76 2.01
C MET A 1 3.20 -24.76 2.51
N LEU A 2 4.35 -24.62 1.87
CA LEU A 2 5.43 -23.71 2.29
C LEU A 2 5.01 -22.23 2.31
N THR A 3 4.27 -21.76 1.31
CA THR A 3 3.73 -20.39 1.22
C THR A 3 2.78 -20.04 2.38
N GLY A 4 1.90 -21.00 2.76
CA GLY A 4 0.99 -20.81 3.88
C GLY A 4 1.72 -20.69 5.23
N LEU A 5 2.75 -21.51 5.44
CA LEU A 5 3.59 -21.44 6.65
C LEU A 5 4.36 -20.11 6.70
N ALA A 6 4.94 -19.67 5.58
CA ALA A 6 5.64 -18.38 5.48
C ALA A 6 4.69 -17.21 5.74
N SER A 7 3.49 -17.21 5.16
CA SER A 7 2.47 -16.20 5.43
C SER A 7 2.08 -16.17 6.92
N ALA A 8 1.81 -17.32 7.52
CA ALA A 8 1.45 -17.42 8.94
C ALA A 8 2.57 -16.88 9.84
N LEU A 9 3.81 -17.22 9.55
CA LEU A 9 4.97 -16.71 10.28
C LEU A 9 5.09 -15.18 10.18
N ILE A 10 4.98 -14.63 8.96
CA ILE A 10 5.04 -13.17 8.74
C ILE A 10 3.92 -12.46 9.49
N ILE A 11 2.68 -12.97 9.43
CA ILE A 11 1.53 -12.40 10.14
C ILE A 11 1.76 -12.44 11.65
N THR A 12 2.22 -13.58 12.18
CA THR A 12 2.47 -13.74 13.61
C THR A 12 3.55 -12.76 14.07
N LEU A 13 4.68 -12.70 13.39
CA LEU A 13 5.77 -11.77 13.69
C LEU A 13 5.31 -10.31 13.62
N ALA A 14 4.61 -9.93 12.54
CA ALA A 14 4.11 -8.56 12.39
C ALA A 14 3.17 -8.19 13.56
N ARG A 15 2.24 -9.07 13.92
CA ARG A 15 1.28 -8.81 15.01
C ARG A 15 1.94 -8.78 16.38
N THR A 16 2.86 -9.69 16.67
CA THR A 16 3.54 -9.75 17.99
C THR A 16 4.50 -8.59 18.19
N LEU A 17 5.23 -8.18 17.14
CA LEU A 17 6.21 -7.09 17.23
C LEU A 17 5.57 -5.70 17.23
N THR A 18 4.44 -5.53 16.55
CA THR A 18 3.85 -4.21 16.33
C THR A 18 2.49 -3.99 16.99
N GLY A 19 1.84 -5.07 17.46
CA GLY A 19 0.48 -4.99 17.98
C GLY A 19 -0.50 -4.32 17.00
N VAL A 20 -0.26 -4.46 15.69
CA VAL A 20 -0.98 -3.71 14.66
C VAL A 20 -2.49 -3.85 14.77
N ARG A 21 -3.18 -2.71 14.75
CA ARG A 21 -4.65 -2.61 14.79
C ARG A 21 -5.17 -2.01 13.49
N ALA A 22 -6.21 -2.63 12.93
CA ALA A 22 -6.99 -2.05 11.85
C ALA A 22 -8.08 -1.13 12.42
N ILE A 23 -8.19 0.09 11.89
CA ILE A 23 -9.22 1.07 12.25
C ILE A 23 -10.00 1.39 10.98
N TRP A 24 -11.27 1.01 10.94
CA TRP A 24 -12.16 1.28 9.81
C TRP A 24 -13.07 2.44 10.14
N LEU A 25 -12.90 3.58 9.44
CA LEU A 25 -13.71 4.77 9.69
C LEU A 25 -15.09 4.70 9.01
N VAL A 26 -15.23 3.93 7.95
CA VAL A 26 -16.47 3.75 7.21
C VAL A 26 -16.75 2.28 6.97
N GLY A 27 -17.71 1.76 7.73
CA GLY A 27 -18.29 0.43 7.49
C GLY A 27 -17.31 -0.74 7.55
N ALA A 28 -17.84 -1.94 7.39
CA ALA A 28 -17.04 -3.15 7.27
C ALA A 28 -16.32 -3.19 5.90
N PRO A 29 -15.14 -3.83 5.82
CA PRO A 29 -14.45 -4.02 4.55
C PRO A 29 -15.31 -4.86 3.59
N HIS A 30 -15.29 -4.51 2.31
CA HIS A 30 -16.05 -5.19 1.27
C HIS A 30 -15.14 -6.04 0.38
N ALA A 31 -15.67 -7.16 -0.14
CA ALA A 31 -14.98 -8.07 -1.06
C ALA A 31 -14.91 -7.55 -2.52
N THR A 32 -15.08 -6.25 -2.76
CA THR A 32 -14.90 -5.65 -4.09
C THR A 32 -13.44 -5.26 -4.31
N PRO A 33 -12.92 -5.36 -5.55
CA PRO A 33 -11.57 -4.90 -5.85
C PRO A 33 -11.33 -3.48 -5.35
N THR A 34 -10.27 -3.33 -4.56
CA THR A 34 -9.96 -2.08 -3.87
C THR A 34 -8.48 -1.74 -4.08
N VAL A 35 -8.19 -0.48 -4.36
CA VAL A 35 -6.84 0.08 -4.27
C VAL A 35 -6.70 0.76 -2.92
N TYR A 36 -5.98 0.12 -2.00
CA TYR A 36 -5.55 0.73 -0.75
C TYR A 36 -4.32 1.58 -1.04
N PHE A 37 -4.49 2.90 -1.12
CA PHE A 37 -3.35 3.79 -1.32
C PHE A 37 -2.90 4.39 0.01
N ALA A 38 -1.60 4.28 0.30
CA ALA A 38 -1.06 4.54 1.62
C ALA A 38 0.20 5.42 1.61
N ASN A 39 0.52 6.00 2.78
CA ASN A 39 1.80 6.66 3.05
C ASN A 39 2.93 5.62 3.11
N HIS A 40 4.16 6.02 2.69
CA HIS A 40 5.30 5.12 2.60
C HIS A 40 6.54 5.65 3.32
N ARG A 41 6.82 5.12 4.50
CA ARG A 41 7.98 5.51 5.33
C ARG A 41 8.93 4.35 5.65
N SER A 42 8.47 3.10 5.51
CA SER A 42 9.23 1.90 5.89
C SER A 42 9.07 0.77 4.88
N HIS A 43 10.05 -0.10 4.78
CA HIS A 43 9.91 -1.37 4.06
C HIS A 43 8.81 -2.28 4.62
N GLY A 44 8.45 -2.10 5.90
CA GLY A 44 7.40 -2.87 6.57
C GLY A 44 5.97 -2.39 6.32
N ASP A 45 5.78 -1.23 5.68
CA ASP A 45 4.46 -0.61 5.53
C ASP A 45 3.42 -1.53 4.89
N PHE A 46 3.77 -2.12 3.74
CA PHE A 46 2.85 -3.01 3.04
C PHE A 46 2.56 -4.29 3.85
N VAL A 47 3.54 -4.79 4.63
CA VAL A 47 3.36 -5.97 5.49
C VAL A 47 2.34 -5.66 6.58
N LEU A 48 2.43 -4.49 7.21
CA LEU A 48 1.46 -4.10 8.25
C LEU A 48 0.08 -3.89 7.68
N LEU A 49 -0.04 -3.18 6.55
CA LEU A 49 -1.33 -2.99 5.88
C LEU A 49 -1.92 -4.35 5.51
N TRP A 50 -1.15 -5.21 4.83
CA TRP A 50 -1.58 -6.55 4.44
C TRP A 50 -1.99 -7.42 5.64
N THR A 51 -1.22 -7.37 6.74
CA THR A 51 -1.49 -8.13 7.97
C THR A 51 -2.73 -7.63 8.69
N SER A 52 -3.05 -6.33 8.60
CA SER A 52 -4.22 -5.72 9.23
C SER A 52 -5.54 -6.07 8.54
N LEU A 53 -5.49 -6.50 7.28
CA LEU A 53 -6.68 -6.93 6.56
C LEU A 53 -7.26 -8.24 7.11
N PRO A 54 -8.59 -8.42 7.10
CA PRO A 54 -9.23 -9.71 7.33
C PRO A 54 -8.69 -10.79 6.40
N PRO A 55 -8.67 -12.08 6.82
CA PRO A 55 -8.08 -13.16 6.02
C PRO A 55 -8.59 -13.24 4.58
N ASP A 56 -9.91 -13.08 4.39
CA ASP A 56 -10.56 -13.17 3.07
C ASP A 56 -10.08 -12.05 2.14
N LEU A 57 -10.05 -10.81 2.62
CA LEU A 57 -9.56 -9.66 1.85
C LEU A 57 -8.04 -9.75 1.62
N ARG A 58 -7.30 -10.20 2.63
CA ARG A 58 -5.85 -10.37 2.54
C ARG A 58 -5.45 -11.33 1.43
N SER A 59 -6.17 -12.43 1.28
CA SER A 59 -5.90 -13.44 0.23
C SER A 59 -6.04 -12.89 -1.18
N LEU A 60 -6.88 -11.87 -1.35
CA LEU A 60 -7.13 -11.17 -2.63
C LEU A 60 -6.31 -9.88 -2.77
N THR A 61 -5.52 -9.49 -1.77
CA THR A 61 -4.81 -8.21 -1.80
C THR A 61 -3.32 -8.39 -2.10
N ARG A 62 -2.84 -7.69 -3.11
CA ARG A 62 -1.48 -7.80 -3.67
C ARG A 62 -0.75 -6.45 -3.55
N PRO A 63 0.47 -6.38 -2.98
CA PRO A 63 1.25 -5.15 -3.02
C PRO A 63 1.78 -4.89 -4.44
N VAL A 64 1.75 -3.62 -4.85
CA VAL A 64 2.47 -3.14 -6.03
C VAL A 64 3.90 -2.85 -5.62
N ALA A 65 4.87 -3.47 -6.26
CA ALA A 65 6.24 -3.45 -5.80
C ALA A 65 7.26 -3.40 -6.96
N ALA A 66 8.44 -2.88 -6.68
CA ALA A 66 9.51 -2.74 -7.65
C ALA A 66 10.15 -4.10 -7.97
N ALA A 67 10.21 -4.47 -9.24
CA ALA A 67 10.75 -5.74 -9.70
C ALA A 67 12.23 -5.92 -9.39
N ASP A 68 13.04 -4.87 -9.55
CA ASP A 68 14.47 -4.86 -9.28
C ASP A 68 14.79 -5.28 -7.83
N TYR A 69 14.00 -4.83 -6.86
CA TYR A 69 14.18 -5.19 -5.45
C TYR A 69 13.79 -6.66 -5.17
N TRP A 70 12.62 -7.08 -5.65
CA TRP A 70 12.07 -8.39 -5.29
C TRP A 70 12.71 -9.55 -6.05
N LEU A 71 13.24 -9.29 -7.23
CA LEU A 71 13.92 -10.30 -8.05
C LEU A 71 15.43 -10.41 -7.76
N ALA A 72 15.98 -9.56 -6.90
CA ALA A 72 17.41 -9.50 -6.59
C ALA A 72 17.97 -10.76 -5.89
N SER A 73 17.11 -11.58 -5.26
CA SER A 73 17.52 -12.85 -4.65
C SER A 73 16.40 -13.88 -4.63
N PRO A 74 16.73 -15.20 -4.56
CA PRO A 74 15.73 -16.27 -4.51
C PRO A 74 14.74 -16.12 -3.35
N THR A 75 15.24 -15.72 -2.16
CA THR A 75 14.39 -15.53 -0.96
C THR A 75 13.41 -14.36 -1.16
N ARG A 76 13.90 -13.21 -1.67
CA ARG A 76 13.02 -12.07 -1.97
C ARG A 76 11.98 -12.44 -3.01
N ARG A 77 12.41 -13.11 -4.09
CA ARG A 77 11.51 -13.60 -5.14
C ARG A 77 10.42 -14.49 -4.56
N PHE A 78 10.77 -15.47 -3.73
CA PHE A 78 9.80 -16.34 -3.09
C PHE A 78 8.79 -15.55 -2.24
N ILE A 79 9.27 -14.62 -1.39
CA ILE A 79 8.40 -13.82 -0.54
C ILE A 79 7.53 -12.88 -1.39
N GLY A 80 8.09 -12.17 -2.36
CA GLY A 80 7.35 -11.23 -3.19
C GLY A 80 6.34 -11.90 -4.11
N CYS A 81 6.77 -12.93 -4.85
CA CYS A 81 5.94 -13.54 -5.88
C CYS A 81 4.99 -14.61 -5.33
N GLU A 82 5.46 -15.46 -4.41
CA GLU A 82 4.69 -16.61 -3.96
C GLU A 82 3.87 -16.31 -2.69
N VAL A 83 4.47 -15.56 -1.73
CA VAL A 83 3.77 -15.26 -0.46
C VAL A 83 2.83 -14.08 -0.63
N PHE A 84 3.32 -12.94 -1.13
CA PHE A 84 2.50 -11.74 -1.31
C PHE A 84 1.82 -11.63 -2.66
N ARG A 85 2.18 -12.47 -3.63
CA ARG A 85 1.68 -12.40 -5.03
C ARG A 85 1.83 -11.01 -5.63
N ALA A 86 2.91 -10.30 -5.27
CA ALA A 86 3.11 -8.89 -5.62
C ALA A 86 2.97 -8.63 -7.12
N VAL A 87 2.33 -7.52 -7.48
CA VAL A 87 2.36 -6.99 -8.84
C VAL A 87 3.69 -6.28 -9.00
N LEU A 88 4.62 -6.94 -9.72
CA LEU A 88 5.98 -6.44 -9.90
C LEU A 88 6.04 -5.49 -11.09
N ILE A 89 6.27 -4.20 -10.82
CA ILE A 89 6.39 -3.15 -11.82
C ILE A 89 7.85 -2.79 -12.07
N ASP A 90 8.16 -2.41 -13.31
CA ASP A 90 9.42 -1.76 -13.64
C ASP A 90 9.28 -0.25 -13.48
N ARG A 91 10.12 0.32 -12.60
CA ARG A 91 10.12 1.77 -12.32
C ARG A 91 10.93 2.57 -13.34
N THR A 92 11.80 1.92 -14.08
CA THR A 92 12.70 2.58 -15.05
C THR A 92 12.08 2.74 -16.43
N GLY A 93 10.98 2.00 -16.70
CA GLY A 93 10.37 1.95 -18.03
C GLY A 93 11.24 1.29 -19.12
N ALA A 94 12.42 0.78 -18.73
CA ALA A 94 13.40 0.18 -19.65
C ALA A 94 13.30 -1.35 -19.73
N GLY A 95 12.42 -1.97 -18.95
CA GLY A 95 12.28 -3.43 -18.88
C GLY A 95 11.13 -3.96 -19.75
N ASP A 96 11.23 -5.25 -20.12
CA ASP A 96 10.24 -6.00 -20.94
C ASP A 96 8.88 -6.27 -20.22
N ARG A 97 8.63 -5.66 -19.05
CA ARG A 97 7.45 -6.00 -18.23
C ARG A 97 6.16 -5.29 -18.65
N GLY A 98 6.24 -4.41 -19.65
CA GLY A 98 5.09 -3.65 -20.12
C GLY A 98 4.70 -2.48 -19.19
N ASP A 99 3.61 -1.82 -19.53
CA ASP A 99 3.10 -0.65 -18.80
C ASP A 99 2.62 -1.01 -17.38
N PRO A 100 3.13 -0.34 -16.35
CA PRO A 100 2.73 -0.58 -14.95
C PRO A 100 1.21 -0.43 -14.70
N ILE A 101 0.55 0.51 -15.37
CA ILE A 101 -0.89 0.72 -15.21
C ILE A 101 -1.66 -0.49 -15.75
N THR A 102 -1.25 -1.01 -16.90
CA THR A 102 -1.85 -2.21 -17.49
C THR A 102 -1.69 -3.43 -16.57
N GLN A 103 -0.51 -3.63 -15.96
CA GLN A 103 -0.29 -4.74 -15.02
C GLN A 103 -1.17 -4.64 -13.78
N MET A 104 -1.29 -3.43 -13.19
CA MET A 104 -2.16 -3.17 -12.06
C MET A 104 -3.65 -3.37 -12.43
N ALA A 105 -4.08 -2.86 -13.57
CA ALA A 105 -5.43 -3.03 -14.07
C ALA A 105 -5.79 -4.51 -14.29
N THR A 106 -4.89 -5.29 -14.89
CA THR A 106 -5.09 -6.73 -15.08
C THR A 106 -5.32 -7.46 -13.75
N ALA A 107 -4.61 -7.09 -12.69
CA ALA A 107 -4.83 -7.68 -11.37
C ALA A 107 -6.21 -7.30 -10.79
N LEU A 108 -6.62 -6.04 -10.93
CA LEU A 108 -7.94 -5.57 -10.51
C LEU A 108 -9.07 -6.21 -11.31
N ASP A 109 -8.91 -6.36 -12.63
CA ASP A 109 -9.88 -7.03 -13.52
C ASP A 109 -10.02 -8.53 -13.18
N ALA A 110 -8.97 -9.14 -12.63
CA ALA A 110 -9.01 -10.52 -12.12
C ALA A 110 -9.67 -10.65 -10.73
N GLY A 111 -10.14 -9.55 -10.14
CA GLY A 111 -10.79 -9.52 -8.83
C GLY A 111 -9.83 -9.32 -7.65
N ASP A 112 -8.53 -9.15 -7.88
CA ASP A 112 -7.57 -8.83 -6.84
C ASP A 112 -7.71 -7.37 -6.39
N SER A 113 -7.32 -7.08 -5.16
CA SER A 113 -7.11 -5.72 -4.61
C SER A 113 -5.63 -5.37 -4.61
N LEU A 114 -5.31 -4.08 -4.55
CA LEU A 114 -3.93 -3.62 -4.59
C LEU A 114 -3.57 -2.78 -3.35
N ILE A 115 -2.32 -2.90 -2.89
CA ILE A 115 -1.68 -1.93 -2.00
C ILE A 115 -0.74 -1.10 -2.85
N LEU A 116 -0.99 0.21 -2.90
CA LEU A 116 -0.23 1.15 -3.71
C LEU A 116 0.31 2.29 -2.85
N PHE A 117 1.57 2.67 -3.06
CA PHE A 117 2.18 3.84 -2.45
C PHE A 117 2.33 4.93 -3.51
N PRO A 118 1.42 5.93 -3.55
CA PRO A 118 1.38 6.91 -4.64
C PRO A 118 2.57 7.87 -4.64
N GLU A 119 3.33 7.94 -3.56
CA GLU A 119 4.60 8.66 -3.47
C GLU A 119 5.67 8.07 -4.42
N GLY A 120 5.55 6.78 -4.76
CA GLY A 120 6.47 6.06 -5.67
C GLY A 120 7.85 5.76 -5.07
N THR A 121 8.14 6.28 -3.89
CA THR A 121 9.35 6.04 -3.11
C THR A 121 9.04 6.18 -1.62
N ARG A 122 9.93 5.70 -0.76
CA ARG A 122 9.81 5.95 0.68
C ARG A 122 10.06 7.41 0.99
N ASN A 123 9.23 7.97 1.85
CA ASN A 123 9.43 9.30 2.38
C ASN A 123 10.44 9.25 3.54
N GLU A 124 11.64 9.74 3.28
CA GLU A 124 12.73 9.87 4.26
C GLU A 124 12.87 11.32 4.79
N SER A 125 11.96 12.22 4.37
CA SER A 125 11.92 13.61 4.81
C SER A 125 11.02 13.80 6.05
N ASP A 126 11.01 15.01 6.59
CA ASP A 126 10.14 15.41 7.70
C ASP A 126 8.69 15.72 7.24
N GLU A 127 8.48 15.81 5.92
CA GLU A 127 7.14 16.00 5.36
C GLU A 127 6.22 14.82 5.69
N ALA A 128 4.96 15.09 5.96
CA ALA A 128 3.99 14.05 6.25
C ALA A 128 3.78 13.10 5.07
N LEU A 129 3.74 13.64 3.85
CA LEU A 129 3.59 12.93 2.57
C LEU A 129 4.37 13.64 1.47
N LEU A 130 5.07 12.89 0.65
CA LEU A 130 5.62 13.40 -0.61
C LEU A 130 4.51 13.68 -1.63
N PRO A 131 4.79 14.45 -2.70
CA PRO A 131 3.87 14.61 -3.82
C PRO A 131 3.52 13.27 -4.46
N PHE A 132 2.25 13.07 -4.80
CA PHE A 132 1.79 11.85 -5.44
C PHE A 132 2.22 11.82 -6.92
N LYS A 133 2.68 10.66 -7.35
CA LYS A 133 2.92 10.35 -8.78
C LYS A 133 1.59 10.13 -9.50
N SER A 134 1.59 10.34 -10.81
CA SER A 134 0.40 10.22 -11.66
C SER A 134 -0.18 8.80 -11.77
N GLY A 135 0.53 7.78 -11.29
CA GLY A 135 0.11 6.37 -11.39
C GLY A 135 -1.25 6.10 -10.79
N LEU A 136 -1.55 6.69 -9.63
CA LEU A 136 -2.87 6.54 -8.99
C LEU A 136 -3.99 7.12 -9.86
N PHE A 137 -3.78 8.29 -10.49
CA PHE A 137 -4.75 8.90 -11.41
C PHE A 137 -5.01 8.01 -12.64
N HIS A 138 -3.95 7.56 -13.30
CA HIS A 138 -4.09 6.73 -14.51
C HIS A 138 -4.77 5.39 -14.20
N LEU A 139 -4.46 4.79 -13.05
CA LEU A 139 -5.12 3.57 -12.60
C LEU A 139 -6.60 3.81 -12.31
N ALA A 140 -6.94 4.87 -11.58
CA ALA A 140 -8.33 5.23 -11.28
C ALA A 140 -9.16 5.52 -12.54
N ARG A 141 -8.55 6.13 -13.56
CA ARG A 141 -9.18 6.35 -14.87
C ARG A 141 -9.39 5.05 -15.64
N ARG A 142 -8.40 4.16 -15.60
CA ARG A 142 -8.46 2.85 -16.30
C ARG A 142 -9.46 1.89 -15.66
N CYS A 143 -9.67 2.00 -14.33
CA CYS A 143 -10.54 1.12 -13.54
C CYS A 143 -11.54 1.95 -12.70
N PRO A 144 -12.53 2.64 -13.32
CA PRO A 144 -13.40 3.60 -12.63
C PRO A 144 -14.33 2.98 -11.58
N ASN A 145 -14.59 1.68 -11.66
CA ASN A 145 -15.45 0.94 -10.73
C ASN A 145 -14.70 0.40 -9.50
N VAL A 146 -13.39 0.57 -9.45
CA VAL A 146 -12.56 0.10 -8.33
C VAL A 146 -12.63 1.11 -7.18
N ARG A 147 -12.74 0.62 -5.95
CA ARG A 147 -12.75 1.47 -4.76
C ARG A 147 -11.33 1.99 -4.48
N LEU A 148 -11.20 3.28 -4.27
CA LEU A 148 -9.93 3.94 -3.94
C LEU A 148 -9.95 4.33 -2.46
N VAL A 149 -9.30 3.55 -1.60
CA VAL A 149 -9.37 3.71 -0.14
C VAL A 149 -8.07 4.30 0.38
N PRO A 150 -8.07 5.55 0.89
CA PRO A 150 -6.93 6.12 1.59
C PRO A 150 -6.67 5.32 2.85
N THR A 151 -5.40 5.00 3.11
CA THR A 151 -5.02 4.12 4.21
C THR A 151 -3.77 4.68 4.90
N TRP A 152 -3.91 5.15 6.15
CA TRP A 152 -2.80 5.69 6.90
C TRP A 152 -2.12 4.63 7.76
N ILE A 153 -0.81 4.46 7.58
CA ILE A 153 0.02 3.55 8.37
C ILE A 153 0.81 4.36 9.38
N ASN A 154 0.61 4.06 10.66
CA ASN A 154 1.22 4.81 11.74
C ASN A 154 2.25 4.00 12.54
N ASN A 155 3.29 4.68 13.03
CA ASN A 155 4.35 4.19 13.94
C ASN A 155 5.34 3.15 13.36
N VAL A 156 5.22 2.67 12.12
CA VAL A 156 6.14 1.64 11.58
C VAL A 156 7.59 2.07 11.59
N HIS A 157 7.87 3.33 11.22
CA HIS A 157 9.23 3.88 11.19
C HIS A 157 9.88 3.97 12.58
N ARG A 158 9.06 4.00 13.66
CA ARG A 158 9.52 4.02 15.06
C ARG A 158 9.75 2.60 15.62
N VAL A 159 9.11 1.58 15.05
CA VAL A 159 9.29 0.18 15.49
C VAL A 159 10.68 -0.32 15.18
N LEU A 160 11.23 0.02 14.01
CA LEU A 160 12.57 -0.31 13.60
C LEU A 160 13.28 0.94 13.05
N PRO A 161 13.80 1.83 13.92
CA PRO A 161 14.56 3.01 13.48
C PRO A 161 15.78 2.59 12.65
N LYS A 162 16.24 3.48 11.78
CA LYS A 162 17.43 3.25 10.94
C LYS A 162 18.62 2.90 11.82
N GLY A 163 19.20 1.70 11.63
CA GLY A 163 20.34 1.19 12.40
C GLY A 163 19.98 0.37 13.65
N ALA A 164 18.72 0.28 14.03
CA ALA A 164 18.29 -0.59 15.13
C ALA A 164 18.15 -2.04 14.66
N ILE A 165 18.66 -2.98 15.47
CA ILE A 165 18.56 -4.43 15.23
C ILE A 165 17.37 -5.00 16.01
N VAL A 166 16.99 -4.36 17.12
CA VAL A 166 15.89 -4.79 17.98
C VAL A 166 14.68 -3.91 17.72
N PRO A 167 13.53 -4.46 17.33
CA PRO A 167 12.32 -3.69 17.16
C PRO A 167 11.81 -3.19 18.51
N LEU A 168 11.46 -1.89 18.58
CA LEU A 168 10.75 -1.35 19.73
C LEU A 168 9.28 -1.80 19.63
N PRO A 169 8.69 -2.37 20.68
CA PRO A 169 7.28 -2.81 20.68
C PRO A 169 6.35 -1.58 20.77
N LEU A 170 6.20 -0.87 19.67
CA LEU A 170 5.30 0.28 19.56
C LEU A 170 4.01 -0.15 18.89
N ALA A 171 2.88 0.22 19.49
CA ALA A 171 1.58 -0.04 18.89
C ALA A 171 1.45 0.66 17.54
N CYS A 172 1.33 -0.12 16.47
CA CYS A 172 1.06 0.37 15.13
C CYS A 172 -0.43 0.38 14.86
N SER A 173 -0.87 1.29 14.01
CA SER A 173 -2.25 1.29 13.50
C SER A 173 -2.27 1.47 11.99
N VAL A 174 -3.29 0.89 11.37
CA VAL A 174 -3.63 1.07 9.96
C VAL A 174 -5.06 1.57 9.91
N THR A 175 -5.22 2.84 9.53
CA THR A 175 -6.53 3.51 9.47
C THR A 175 -7.02 3.54 8.03
N PHE A 176 -8.19 2.98 7.78
CA PHE A 176 -8.86 2.95 6.48
C PHE A 176 -9.94 4.01 6.44
N GLY A 177 -9.82 4.94 5.49
CA GLY A 177 -10.74 6.07 5.32
C GLY A 177 -11.91 5.78 4.37
N ALA A 178 -12.71 6.82 4.13
CA ALA A 178 -13.76 6.79 3.13
C ALA A 178 -13.16 6.67 1.72
N PRO A 179 -13.77 5.90 0.80
CA PRO A 179 -13.33 5.84 -0.58
C PRO A 179 -13.38 7.21 -1.25
N VAL A 180 -12.34 7.52 -2.01
CA VAL A 180 -12.27 8.70 -2.89
C VAL A 180 -12.91 8.35 -4.22
N GLN A 181 -13.62 9.30 -4.83
CA GLN A 181 -14.25 9.11 -6.14
C GLN A 181 -13.19 9.04 -7.25
N ALA A 182 -13.40 8.17 -8.21
CA ALA A 182 -12.56 8.14 -9.41
C ALA A 182 -12.73 9.45 -10.20
N PRO A 183 -11.66 9.95 -10.85
CA PRO A 183 -11.74 11.20 -11.61
C PRO A 183 -12.67 11.06 -12.81
N GLY A 184 -13.63 11.99 -12.95
CA GLY A 184 -14.65 11.98 -14.01
C GLY A 184 -14.15 12.46 -15.37
N ALA A 185 -13.02 13.18 -15.41
CA ALA A 185 -12.48 13.81 -16.62
C ALA A 185 -10.99 13.48 -16.81
N ASP A 186 -10.51 13.70 -18.03
CA ASP A 186 -9.11 13.66 -18.40
C ASP A 186 -8.50 15.08 -18.41
N GLY A 187 -7.18 15.15 -18.50
CA GLY A 187 -6.43 16.38 -18.60
C GLY A 187 -5.62 16.72 -17.35
N THR A 188 -4.78 17.73 -17.49
CA THR A 188 -3.82 18.12 -16.45
C THR A 188 -4.52 18.64 -15.20
N ASP A 189 -5.54 19.44 -15.35
CA ASP A 189 -6.27 20.04 -14.23
C ASP A 189 -7.07 18.99 -13.46
N ALA A 190 -7.75 18.07 -14.15
CA ALA A 190 -8.45 16.95 -13.53
C ALA A 190 -7.49 16.02 -12.77
N LYS A 191 -6.31 15.77 -13.35
CA LYS A 191 -5.26 15.00 -12.70
C LYS A 191 -4.75 15.65 -11.41
N GLN A 192 -4.47 16.97 -11.47
CA GLN A 192 -3.98 17.70 -10.29
C GLN A 192 -5.06 17.76 -9.20
N ALA A 193 -6.30 18.06 -9.56
CA ALA A 193 -7.42 18.08 -8.64
C ALA A 193 -7.60 16.73 -7.92
N PHE A 194 -7.65 15.63 -8.68
CA PHE A 194 -7.79 14.30 -8.11
C PHE A 194 -6.62 13.90 -7.19
N LEU A 195 -5.37 14.14 -7.61
CA LEU A 195 -4.21 13.80 -6.78
C LEU A 195 -4.15 14.65 -5.51
N SER A 196 -4.58 15.92 -5.58
CA SER A 196 -4.71 16.80 -4.41
C SER A 196 -5.79 16.32 -3.46
N GLU A 197 -6.97 15.93 -3.97
CA GLU A 197 -8.06 15.36 -3.18
C GLU A 197 -7.63 14.06 -2.50
N ALA A 198 -7.05 13.14 -3.25
CA ALA A 198 -6.56 11.86 -2.71
C ALA A 198 -5.48 12.07 -1.62
N ARG A 199 -4.57 13.03 -1.83
CA ARG A 199 -3.54 13.37 -0.84
C ARG A 199 -4.17 13.98 0.42
N THR A 200 -5.14 14.86 0.28
CA THR A 200 -5.87 15.47 1.39
C THR A 200 -6.64 14.42 2.19
N ALA A 201 -7.34 13.51 1.49
CA ALA A 201 -8.06 12.41 2.12
C ALA A 201 -7.13 11.50 2.93
N LEU A 202 -5.92 11.21 2.41
CA LEU A 202 -4.93 10.43 3.14
C LEU A 202 -4.34 11.19 4.34
N LEU A 203 -4.04 12.48 4.21
CA LEU A 203 -3.55 13.34 5.30
C LEU A 203 -4.56 13.48 6.44
N ALA A 204 -5.85 13.51 6.12
CA ALA A 204 -6.91 13.61 7.11
C ALA A 204 -6.95 12.42 8.08
N LEU A 205 -6.38 11.27 7.68
CA LEU A 205 -6.28 10.07 8.53
C LEU A 205 -5.07 10.10 9.47
N ARG A 206 -4.18 11.09 9.34
CA ARG A 206 -3.01 11.24 10.22
C ARG A 206 -3.49 11.53 11.65
N PRO A 207 -3.04 10.77 12.66
CA PRO A 207 -3.40 11.01 14.06
C PRO A 207 -3.01 12.41 14.53
N GLU A 208 -3.82 13.02 15.39
CA GLU A 208 -3.57 14.39 15.91
C GLU A 208 -2.23 14.51 16.61
N TYR A 209 -1.87 13.54 17.44
CA TYR A 209 -0.58 13.54 18.14
C TYR A 209 0.65 13.47 17.23
N ASP A 210 0.48 13.08 15.97
CA ASP A 210 1.55 13.08 14.96
C ASP A 210 1.62 14.42 14.18
N ARG A 211 0.63 15.32 14.40
CA ARG A 211 0.57 16.64 13.74
C ARG A 211 1.35 17.71 14.49
N GLU A 212 1.66 17.46 15.77
CA GLU A 212 2.30 18.41 16.68
C GLU A 212 3.82 18.21 16.79
N ILE A 213 4.39 17.26 16.08
CA ILE A 213 5.84 16.96 16.00
C ILE A 213 6.34 17.33 14.60
#